data_6d9b15f0feb680959a8c76af778581de
#
_entry.id   6d9b15f0feb680959a8c76af778581de
#
_cell.length_a   1.000
_cell.length_b   1.000
_cell.length_c   1.000
_cell.angle_alpha   90.00
_cell.angle_beta   90.00
_cell.angle_gamma   90.00
#
_symmetry.space_group_name_H-M   'P 1'
#
loop_
_entity.id
_entity.type
_entity.pdbx_description
1 polymer ?
#
loop_
_entity_poly.entity_id
_entity_poly.type
_entity_poly.pdbx_seq_one_letter_code
_entity_poly.pdbx_strand_id
1 'polypeptide(L)'
;SSAASDVYKRQMLKETGFCSGIENYSRHLAGSPAGATPHTLMDYFTDDYLIIVDESHITIPQVRGMYAGDQARKSTLVDYGFRLPSAKDNRPLNFEEFESKIDQMLFVSATPNVYEDEHELLRTEQIIRPTGLLDPEVDVRPVEGQIDDLLAEVKKEISGHHKVLVTTLTKRMAEDLTDYMREVGIRVKYLHSDIDTLERAEIIRDLRLDVFDVLVGINLLREGLDIPEITLVAILDADKEGFLRSHTSLIQDC
;
A
#
# COMPACT_ATOMS: atom_id res chain seq x y z
N SER A 1 19.39 31.13 5.68
CA SER A 1 19.50 29.86 4.93
C SER A 1 18.65 29.81 3.66
N SER A 2 17.55 30.58 3.55
CA SER A 2 16.68 30.56 2.36
C SER A 2 17.32 31.22 1.13
N ALA A 3 17.98 32.37 1.30
CA ALA A 3 18.56 33.11 0.19
C ALA A 3 19.67 32.33 -0.55
N ALA A 4 20.53 31.61 0.16
CA ALA A 4 21.58 30.78 -0.45
C ALA A 4 20.98 29.61 -1.23
N SER A 5 19.91 28.99 -0.73
CA SER A 5 19.18 27.92 -1.43
C SER A 5 18.51 28.44 -2.70
N ASP A 6 17.97 29.67 -2.67
CA ASP A 6 17.32 30.27 -3.83
C ASP A 6 18.32 30.64 -4.93
N VAL A 7 19.51 31.14 -4.56
CA VAL A 7 20.60 31.42 -5.51
C VAL A 7 21.06 30.12 -6.16
N TYR A 8 21.28 29.06 -5.39
CA TYR A 8 21.68 27.73 -5.89
C TYR A 8 20.65 27.15 -6.87
N LYS A 9 19.37 27.19 -6.51
CA LYS A 9 18.29 26.71 -7.38
C LYS A 9 18.17 27.47 -8.69
N ARG A 10 18.32 28.81 -8.64
CA ARG A 10 18.34 29.65 -9.85
C ARG A 10 19.53 29.33 -10.75
N GLN A 11 20.68 29.08 -10.15
CA GLN A 11 21.87 28.72 -10.89
C GLN A 11 21.72 27.35 -11.55
N MET A 12 21.25 26.32 -10.81
CA MET A 12 20.97 25.01 -11.38
C MET A 12 19.96 25.10 -12.54
N LEU A 13 18.88 25.86 -12.38
CA LEU A 13 17.90 26.00 -13.44
C LEU A 13 18.48 26.63 -14.70
N LYS A 14 19.40 27.61 -14.56
CA LYS A 14 20.08 28.25 -15.70
C LYS A 14 21.08 27.31 -16.39
N GLU A 15 21.80 26.50 -15.64
CA GLU A 15 22.89 25.65 -16.16
C GLU A 15 22.37 24.32 -16.70
N THR A 16 21.39 23.71 -16.01
CA THR A 16 20.94 22.34 -16.34
C THR A 16 19.50 22.27 -16.85
N GLY A 17 18.76 23.38 -16.79
CA GLY A 17 17.33 23.41 -17.11
C GLY A 17 16.43 22.76 -16.07
N PHE A 18 16.98 22.32 -14.95
CA PHE A 18 16.28 21.60 -13.89
C PHE A 18 16.76 22.03 -12.49
N CYS A 19 15.85 22.04 -11.52
CA CYS A 19 16.21 22.05 -10.10
C CYS A 19 15.18 21.28 -9.29
N SER A 20 15.62 20.58 -8.25
CA SER A 20 14.73 19.81 -7.37
C SER A 20 13.69 20.72 -6.70
N GLY A 21 12.43 20.34 -6.77
CA GLY A 21 11.30 21.07 -6.19
C GLY A 21 10.68 22.12 -7.12
N ILE A 22 11.20 22.33 -8.34
CA ILE A 22 10.63 23.27 -9.32
C ILE A 22 9.23 22.85 -9.77
N GLU A 23 8.94 21.55 -9.74
CA GLU A 23 7.64 20.99 -10.05
C GLU A 23 6.52 21.55 -9.15
N ASN A 24 6.85 21.95 -7.92
CA ASN A 24 5.90 22.61 -7.02
C ASN A 24 5.38 23.96 -7.56
N TYR A 25 6.06 24.50 -8.57
CA TYR A 25 5.74 25.79 -9.17
C TYR A 25 5.44 25.69 -10.68
N SER A 26 5.08 24.50 -11.13
CA SER A 26 4.73 24.19 -12.52
C SER A 26 3.66 25.13 -13.09
N ARG A 27 2.71 25.59 -12.28
CA ARG A 27 1.72 26.60 -12.66
C ARG A 27 2.33 27.84 -13.31
N HIS A 28 3.40 28.39 -12.71
CA HIS A 28 4.06 29.58 -13.23
C HIS A 28 4.81 29.32 -14.53
N LEU A 29 5.37 28.12 -14.68
CA LEU A 29 6.05 27.70 -15.91
C LEU A 29 5.04 27.47 -17.06
N ALA A 30 3.88 26.93 -16.73
CA ALA A 30 2.79 26.69 -17.69
C ALA A 30 1.95 27.93 -17.99
N GLY A 31 2.13 29.05 -17.25
CA GLY A 31 1.30 30.24 -17.39
C GLY A 31 -0.16 30.07 -16.96
N SER A 32 -0.45 29.06 -16.16
CA SER A 32 -1.81 28.73 -15.72
C SER A 32 -2.28 29.63 -14.58
N PRO A 33 -3.58 29.98 -14.50
CA PRO A 33 -4.13 30.76 -13.38
C PRO A 33 -4.09 29.99 -12.06
N ALA A 34 -4.23 30.73 -10.95
CA ALA A 34 -4.31 30.11 -9.62
C ALA A 34 -5.55 29.21 -9.52
N GLY A 35 -5.40 28.04 -8.93
CA GLY A 35 -6.48 27.07 -8.76
C GLY A 35 -6.87 26.28 -10.01
N ALA A 36 -6.18 26.47 -11.13
CA ALA A 36 -6.44 25.70 -12.34
C ALA A 36 -6.24 24.19 -12.10
N THR A 37 -7.02 23.38 -12.78
CA THR A 37 -6.86 21.92 -12.80
C THR A 37 -5.49 21.58 -13.37
N PRO A 38 -4.65 20.82 -12.66
CA PRO A 38 -3.33 20.47 -13.15
C PRO A 38 -3.41 19.49 -14.32
N HIS A 39 -2.42 19.57 -15.22
CA HIS A 39 -2.24 18.56 -16.25
C HIS A 39 -1.74 17.26 -15.65
N THR A 40 -2.31 16.16 -16.13
CA THR A 40 -1.98 14.79 -15.71
C THR A 40 -1.65 13.91 -16.92
N LEU A 41 -1.22 12.69 -16.67
CA LEU A 41 -0.99 11.70 -17.73
C LEU A 41 -2.26 11.48 -18.57
N MET A 42 -3.44 11.60 -17.98
CA MET A 42 -4.72 11.42 -18.68
C MET A 42 -4.92 12.43 -19.80
N ASP A 43 -4.35 13.63 -19.71
CA ASP A 43 -4.44 14.69 -20.71
C ASP A 43 -3.63 14.41 -21.99
N TYR A 44 -2.80 13.37 -22.00
CA TYR A 44 -2.02 12.93 -23.17
C TYR A 44 -2.75 11.89 -24.02
N PHE A 45 -3.84 11.33 -23.52
CA PHE A 45 -4.67 10.41 -24.28
C PHE A 45 -5.68 11.17 -25.15
N THR A 46 -6.17 10.53 -26.19
CA THR A 46 -7.29 11.03 -26.98
C THR A 46 -8.59 10.98 -26.20
N ASP A 47 -9.63 11.67 -26.65
CA ASP A 47 -10.90 11.75 -25.91
C ASP A 47 -11.61 10.39 -25.74
N ASP A 48 -11.31 9.43 -26.62
CA ASP A 48 -11.87 8.06 -26.57
C ASP A 48 -10.81 7.09 -26.05
N TYR A 49 -10.78 6.89 -24.73
CA TYR A 49 -9.90 5.94 -24.07
C TYR A 49 -10.60 5.19 -22.93
N LEU A 50 -10.17 3.97 -22.69
CA LEU A 50 -10.64 3.13 -21.61
C LEU A 50 -9.65 3.18 -20.45
N ILE A 51 -10.13 3.48 -19.26
CA ILE A 51 -9.38 3.29 -18.02
C ILE A 51 -9.70 1.91 -17.46
N ILE A 52 -8.67 1.12 -17.18
CA ILE A 52 -8.78 -0.13 -16.46
C ILE A 52 -8.21 0.10 -15.07
N VAL A 53 -9.04 -0.03 -14.05
CA VAL A 53 -8.65 0.16 -12.64
C VAL A 53 -8.49 -1.19 -11.99
N ASP A 54 -7.25 -1.61 -11.83
CA ASP A 54 -6.91 -2.83 -11.12
C ASP A 54 -7.00 -2.61 -9.61
N GLU A 55 -7.43 -3.66 -8.87
CA GLU A 55 -7.72 -3.59 -7.44
C GLU A 55 -8.55 -2.34 -7.08
N SER A 56 -9.64 -2.14 -7.82
CA SER A 56 -10.43 -0.90 -7.79
C SER A 56 -10.94 -0.55 -6.38
N HIS A 57 -11.27 -1.57 -5.57
CA HIS A 57 -11.70 -1.42 -4.18
C HIS A 57 -10.66 -0.73 -3.28
N ILE A 58 -9.37 -0.74 -3.67
CA ILE A 58 -8.27 -0.03 -3.00
C ILE A 58 -7.92 1.25 -3.77
N THR A 59 -7.81 1.15 -5.08
CA THR A 59 -7.33 2.24 -5.95
C THR A 59 -8.26 3.44 -5.91
N ILE A 60 -9.59 3.24 -6.00
CA ILE A 60 -10.56 4.34 -6.00
C ILE A 60 -10.55 5.12 -4.68
N PRO A 61 -10.59 4.51 -3.49
CA PRO A 61 -10.42 5.24 -2.23
C PRO A 61 -9.10 6.01 -2.12
N GLN A 62 -7.99 5.45 -2.64
CA GLN A 62 -6.70 6.15 -2.66
C GLN A 62 -6.75 7.39 -3.54
N VAL A 63 -7.27 7.30 -4.75
CA VAL A 63 -7.43 8.45 -5.66
C VAL A 63 -8.30 9.52 -5.00
N ARG A 64 -9.39 9.13 -4.36
CA ARG A 64 -10.28 10.06 -3.63
C ARG A 64 -9.57 10.79 -2.50
N GLY A 65 -8.68 10.12 -1.77
CA GLY A 65 -7.93 10.69 -0.64
C GLY A 65 -6.72 11.55 -1.04
N MET A 66 -6.18 11.41 -2.23
CA MET A 66 -4.94 12.05 -2.66
C MET A 66 -4.97 13.58 -2.56
N TYR A 67 -6.04 14.22 -3.04
CA TYR A 67 -6.16 15.67 -3.03
C TYR A 67 -6.16 16.25 -1.62
N ALA A 68 -6.99 15.71 -0.74
CA ALA A 68 -7.11 16.21 0.64
C ALA A 68 -5.80 16.03 1.42
N GLY A 69 -5.13 14.90 1.26
CA GLY A 69 -3.84 14.61 1.89
C GLY A 69 -2.74 15.56 1.41
N ASP A 70 -2.65 15.82 0.10
CA ASP A 70 -1.67 16.75 -0.46
C ASP A 70 -1.92 18.20 -0.01
N GLN A 71 -3.18 18.64 -0.02
CA GLN A 71 -3.56 19.99 0.42
C GLN A 71 -3.27 20.21 1.91
N ALA A 72 -3.57 19.26 2.77
CA ALA A 72 -3.28 19.33 4.20
C ALA A 72 -1.77 19.49 4.44
N ARG A 73 -0.95 18.64 3.81
CA ARG A 73 0.51 18.70 3.90
C ARG A 73 1.06 20.03 3.39
N LYS A 74 0.64 20.48 2.20
CA LYS A 74 1.13 21.72 1.60
C LYS A 74 0.66 22.96 2.34
N SER A 75 -0.54 22.96 2.90
CA SER A 75 -1.01 24.06 3.75
C SER A 75 -0.08 24.23 4.94
N THR A 76 0.25 23.18 5.66
CA THR A 76 1.21 23.21 6.76
C THR A 76 2.57 23.78 6.30
N LEU A 77 3.11 23.31 5.17
CA LEU A 77 4.39 23.81 4.67
C LEU A 77 4.36 25.29 4.26
N VAL A 78 3.24 25.79 3.74
CA VAL A 78 3.05 27.20 3.40
C VAL A 78 2.91 28.04 4.67
N ASP A 79 2.10 27.60 5.63
CA ASP A 79 1.85 28.32 6.88
C ASP A 79 3.13 28.50 7.71
N TYR A 80 4.03 27.52 7.68
CA TYR A 80 5.35 27.61 8.31
C TYR A 80 6.46 28.21 7.42
N GLY A 81 6.12 28.72 6.23
CA GLY A 81 7.07 29.39 5.34
C GLY A 81 8.05 28.49 4.59
N PHE A 82 7.86 27.18 4.59
CA PHE A 82 8.70 26.22 3.84
C PHE A 82 8.35 26.15 2.35
N ARG A 83 7.17 26.62 1.95
CA ARG A 83 6.70 26.67 0.56
C ARG A 83 5.95 27.96 0.30
N LEU A 84 5.96 28.40 -0.96
CA LEU A 84 5.12 29.52 -1.40
C LEU A 84 3.67 29.06 -1.59
N PRO A 85 2.67 29.95 -1.46
CA PRO A 85 1.26 29.59 -1.64
C PRO A 85 0.94 28.87 -2.94
N SER A 86 1.63 29.21 -4.04
CA SER A 86 1.45 28.57 -5.35
C SER A 86 1.89 27.11 -5.42
N ALA A 87 2.60 26.59 -4.42
CA ALA A 87 2.90 25.17 -4.33
C ALA A 87 1.64 24.30 -4.17
N LYS A 88 0.54 24.89 -3.67
CA LYS A 88 -0.76 24.21 -3.54
C LYS A 88 -1.42 23.92 -4.89
N ASP A 89 -1.02 24.60 -5.97
CA ASP A 89 -1.56 24.41 -7.30
C ASP A 89 -0.92 23.22 -8.05
N ASN A 90 0.28 22.80 -7.66
CA ASN A 90 0.85 21.53 -8.09
C ASN A 90 0.31 20.40 -7.20
N ARG A 91 -0.79 19.83 -7.56
CA ARG A 91 -1.60 18.94 -6.76
C ARG A 91 -2.17 17.78 -7.58
N PRO A 92 -2.55 16.67 -6.95
CA PRO A 92 -3.39 15.68 -7.61
C PRO A 92 -4.73 16.31 -8.03
N LEU A 93 -5.40 15.67 -8.98
CA LEU A 93 -6.80 15.95 -9.24
C LEU A 93 -7.63 15.72 -7.97
N ASN A 94 -8.65 16.54 -7.74
CA ASN A 94 -9.70 16.13 -6.82
C ASN A 94 -10.56 15.04 -7.49
N PHE A 95 -11.43 14.38 -6.73
CA PHE A 95 -12.15 13.23 -7.24
C PHE A 95 -13.14 13.60 -8.36
N GLU A 96 -13.81 14.73 -8.27
CA GLU A 96 -14.72 15.24 -9.32
C GLU A 96 -13.98 15.57 -10.62
N GLU A 97 -12.79 16.18 -10.52
CA GLU A 97 -11.93 16.43 -11.68
C GLU A 97 -11.45 15.11 -12.31
N PHE A 98 -11.11 14.12 -11.50
CA PHE A 98 -10.74 12.79 -11.97
C PHE A 98 -11.91 12.14 -12.72
N GLU A 99 -13.10 12.08 -12.13
CA GLU A 99 -14.30 11.52 -12.76
C GLU A 99 -14.66 12.24 -14.06
N SER A 100 -14.52 13.58 -14.10
CA SER A 100 -14.84 14.37 -15.29
C SER A 100 -13.95 14.09 -16.51
N LYS A 101 -12.79 13.49 -16.30
CA LYS A 101 -11.85 13.11 -17.38
C LYS A 101 -12.08 11.69 -17.90
N ILE A 102 -13.01 10.94 -17.31
CA ILE A 102 -13.23 9.54 -17.64
C ILE A 102 -14.47 9.42 -18.54
N ASP A 103 -14.29 8.78 -19.69
CA ASP A 103 -15.41 8.41 -20.56
C ASP A 103 -15.83 6.96 -20.29
N GLN A 104 -14.88 6.03 -20.30
CA GLN A 104 -15.11 4.61 -20.06
C GLN A 104 -14.18 4.07 -18.99
N MET A 105 -14.74 3.30 -18.06
CA MET A 105 -13.98 2.69 -16.97
C MET A 105 -14.34 1.21 -16.81
N LEU A 106 -13.31 0.39 -16.62
CA LEU A 106 -13.43 -1.01 -16.24
C LEU A 106 -12.82 -1.21 -14.85
N PHE A 107 -13.64 -1.67 -13.92
CA PHE A 107 -13.18 -2.05 -12.59
C PHE A 107 -12.75 -3.52 -12.58
N VAL A 108 -11.60 -3.81 -12.01
CA VAL A 108 -11.12 -5.17 -11.75
C VAL A 108 -10.90 -5.31 -10.25
N SER A 109 -11.63 -6.23 -9.63
CA SER A 109 -11.55 -6.45 -8.19
C SER A 109 -12.09 -7.83 -7.82
N ALA A 110 -11.44 -8.51 -6.88
CA ALA A 110 -11.98 -9.72 -6.26
C ALA A 110 -13.04 -9.39 -5.20
N THR A 111 -13.00 -8.19 -4.63
CA THR A 111 -13.87 -7.72 -3.54
C THR A 111 -14.36 -6.30 -3.84
N PRO A 112 -15.24 -6.12 -4.86
CA PRO A 112 -15.76 -4.80 -5.21
C PRO A 112 -16.44 -4.12 -4.01
N ASN A 113 -16.44 -2.80 -4.02
CA ASN A 113 -16.92 -1.96 -2.94
C ASN A 113 -18.13 -1.13 -3.41
N VAL A 114 -18.69 -0.31 -2.55
CA VAL A 114 -19.88 0.51 -2.80
C VAL A 114 -19.74 1.38 -4.07
N TYR A 115 -18.55 1.94 -4.32
CA TYR A 115 -18.34 2.78 -5.50
C TYR A 115 -18.53 2.01 -6.81
N GLU A 116 -17.98 0.80 -6.91
CA GLU A 116 -18.14 -0.07 -8.06
C GLU A 116 -19.61 -0.47 -8.23
N ASP A 117 -20.28 -0.87 -7.14
CA ASP A 117 -21.69 -1.26 -7.15
C ASP A 117 -22.61 -0.13 -7.62
N GLU A 118 -22.29 1.13 -7.31
CA GLU A 118 -23.08 2.30 -7.70
C GLU A 118 -22.84 2.76 -9.15
N HIS A 119 -21.67 2.42 -9.72
CA HIS A 119 -21.24 2.94 -11.04
C HIS A 119 -21.16 1.86 -12.12
N GLU A 120 -21.33 0.59 -11.78
CA GLU A 120 -21.32 -0.47 -12.78
C GLU A 120 -22.58 -0.45 -13.68
N LEU A 121 -22.36 -0.61 -14.96
CA LEU A 121 -23.43 -0.83 -15.95
C LEU A 121 -23.61 -2.32 -16.21
N LEU A 122 -22.56 -3.09 -16.11
CA LEU A 122 -22.53 -4.53 -16.35
C LEU A 122 -21.47 -5.14 -15.44
N ARG A 123 -21.83 -6.25 -14.76
CA ARG A 123 -20.90 -7.06 -14.00
C ARG A 123 -20.68 -8.41 -14.65
N THR A 124 -19.45 -8.83 -14.72
CA THR A 124 -19.08 -10.20 -15.08
C THR A 124 -18.16 -10.76 -14.03
N GLU A 125 -18.30 -12.05 -13.74
CA GLU A 125 -17.50 -12.73 -12.74
C GLU A 125 -16.68 -13.84 -13.40
N GLN A 126 -15.41 -13.90 -13.04
CA GLN A 126 -14.55 -15.00 -13.43
C GLN A 126 -14.29 -15.89 -12.22
N ILE A 127 -15.08 -16.94 -12.09
CA ILE A 127 -15.00 -17.90 -10.99
C ILE A 127 -14.35 -19.17 -11.54
N ILE A 128 -13.04 -19.09 -11.81
CA ILE A 128 -12.29 -20.24 -12.33
C ILE A 128 -11.17 -20.58 -11.35
N ARG A 129 -11.27 -21.75 -10.71
CA ARG A 129 -10.15 -22.36 -9.99
C ARG A 129 -9.69 -23.60 -10.79
N PRO A 130 -8.76 -23.44 -11.72
CA PRO A 130 -8.38 -24.51 -12.66
C PRO A 130 -7.66 -25.68 -11.98
N THR A 131 -7.19 -25.51 -10.76
CA THR A 131 -6.27 -26.46 -10.11
C THR A 131 -6.94 -27.45 -9.17
N GLY A 132 -8.25 -27.30 -8.88
CA GLY A 132 -8.92 -28.10 -7.88
C GLY A 132 -8.38 -27.93 -6.45
N LEU A 133 -7.59 -26.86 -6.22
CA LEU A 133 -7.14 -26.49 -4.88
C LEU A 133 -8.33 -26.02 -4.05
N LEU A 134 -8.46 -26.57 -2.87
CA LEU A 134 -9.45 -26.14 -1.89
C LEU A 134 -9.05 -24.78 -1.30
N ASP A 135 -10.04 -24.03 -0.81
CA ASP A 135 -9.77 -22.89 0.04
C ASP A 135 -8.96 -23.31 1.26
N PRO A 136 -8.09 -22.44 1.80
CA PRO A 136 -7.40 -22.74 3.04
C PRO A 136 -8.40 -22.98 4.17
N GLU A 137 -8.08 -23.92 5.05
CA GLU A 137 -8.86 -24.15 6.26
C GLU A 137 -8.67 -22.95 7.20
N VAL A 138 -9.77 -22.30 7.57
CA VAL A 138 -9.74 -21.14 8.49
C VAL A 138 -10.17 -21.60 9.87
N ASP A 139 -9.26 -21.51 10.85
CA ASP A 139 -9.51 -21.81 12.25
C ASP A 139 -9.53 -20.52 13.08
N VAL A 140 -10.67 -20.21 13.68
CA VAL A 140 -10.85 -19.00 14.49
C VAL A 140 -10.70 -19.36 15.96
N ARG A 141 -9.69 -18.80 16.62
CA ARG A 141 -9.32 -19.09 18.00
C ARG A 141 -9.50 -17.88 18.91
N PRO A 142 -9.68 -18.08 20.24
CA PRO A 142 -9.77 -16.99 21.19
C PRO A 142 -8.51 -16.11 21.22
N VAL A 143 -8.67 -14.80 21.45
CA VAL A 143 -7.55 -13.86 21.59
C VAL A 143 -6.77 -14.12 22.89
N GLU A 144 -7.45 -14.58 23.95
CA GLU A 144 -6.81 -14.92 25.21
C GLU A 144 -5.89 -16.12 25.03
N GLY A 145 -4.61 -15.96 25.38
CA GLY A 145 -3.59 -16.99 25.20
C GLY A 145 -3.10 -17.15 23.77
N GLN A 146 -3.44 -16.25 22.85
CA GLN A 146 -3.11 -16.35 21.42
C GLN A 146 -1.61 -16.54 21.13
N ILE A 147 -0.72 -15.98 21.96
CA ILE A 147 0.74 -16.10 21.74
C ILE A 147 1.22 -17.52 22.06
N ASP A 148 0.76 -18.12 23.14
CA ASP A 148 1.14 -19.49 23.51
C ASP A 148 0.59 -20.50 22.49
N ASP A 149 -0.64 -20.28 22.04
CA ASP A 149 -1.28 -21.08 21.01
C ASP A 149 -0.55 -20.96 19.66
N LEU A 150 -0.23 -19.73 19.25
CA LEU A 150 0.60 -19.48 18.06
C LEU A 150 1.94 -20.20 18.14
N LEU A 151 2.63 -20.12 19.27
CA LEU A 151 3.93 -20.79 19.43
C LEU A 151 3.83 -22.32 19.34
N ALA A 152 2.73 -22.91 19.83
CA ALA A 152 2.49 -24.34 19.70
C ALA A 152 2.33 -24.76 18.23
N GLU A 153 1.53 -24.01 17.47
CA GLU A 153 1.34 -24.26 16.04
C GLU A 153 2.62 -23.99 15.22
N VAL A 154 3.32 -22.90 15.50
CA VAL A 154 4.62 -22.59 14.86
C VAL A 154 5.62 -23.72 15.06
N LYS A 155 5.77 -24.26 16.28
CA LYS A 155 6.68 -25.38 16.56
C LYS A 155 6.29 -26.63 15.81
N LYS A 156 4.99 -26.89 15.67
CA LYS A 156 4.46 -28.03 14.92
C LYS A 156 4.81 -27.91 13.42
N GLU A 157 4.60 -26.74 12.83
CA GLU A 157 4.93 -26.46 11.43
C GLU A 157 6.44 -26.57 11.18
N ILE A 158 7.27 -25.98 12.03
CA ILE A 158 8.73 -26.07 11.92
C ILE A 158 9.21 -27.52 11.99
N SER A 159 8.60 -28.35 12.84
CA SER A 159 8.94 -29.76 12.93
C SER A 159 8.65 -30.54 11.65
N GLY A 160 7.69 -30.05 10.84
CA GLY A 160 7.37 -30.54 9.50
C GLY A 160 8.20 -29.94 8.36
N HIS A 161 9.20 -29.11 8.69
CA HIS A 161 9.99 -28.33 7.71
C HIS A 161 9.16 -27.33 6.89
N HIS A 162 8.10 -26.81 7.50
CA HIS A 162 7.22 -25.82 6.90
C HIS A 162 7.56 -24.40 7.35
N LYS A 163 7.06 -23.40 6.61
CA LYS A 163 7.24 -21.99 6.90
C LYS A 163 5.94 -21.37 7.40
N VAL A 164 6.07 -20.37 8.25
CA VAL A 164 4.94 -19.68 8.89
C VAL A 164 4.99 -18.18 8.62
N LEU A 165 3.84 -17.62 8.29
CA LEU A 165 3.63 -16.20 8.17
C LEU A 165 2.77 -15.71 9.32
N VAL A 166 3.20 -14.66 10.02
CA VAL A 166 2.44 -14.06 11.11
C VAL A 166 2.19 -12.59 10.82
N THR A 167 0.93 -12.20 10.74
CA THR A 167 0.54 -10.81 10.58
C THR A 167 0.02 -10.23 11.89
N THR A 168 0.52 -9.05 12.27
CA THR A 168 0.16 -8.34 13.49
C THR A 168 -0.53 -7.02 13.17
N LEU A 169 -1.21 -6.44 14.14
CA LEU A 169 -1.92 -5.18 13.99
C LEU A 169 -0.99 -3.96 14.01
N THR A 170 0.10 -4.00 14.77
CA THR A 170 1.01 -2.87 14.98
C THR A 170 2.47 -3.25 14.80
N LYS A 171 3.32 -2.27 14.43
CA LYS A 171 4.77 -2.42 14.35
C LYS A 171 5.36 -2.93 15.66
N ARG A 172 4.96 -2.32 16.78
CA ARG A 172 5.44 -2.69 18.11
C ARG A 172 5.13 -4.15 18.44
N MET A 173 3.91 -4.59 18.16
CA MET A 173 3.54 -5.99 18.38
C MET A 173 4.38 -6.95 17.52
N ALA A 174 4.67 -6.57 16.27
CA ALA A 174 5.52 -7.37 15.39
C ALA A 174 6.95 -7.47 15.92
N GLU A 175 7.51 -6.37 16.40
CA GLU A 175 8.85 -6.30 16.98
C GLU A 175 8.93 -7.13 18.27
N ASP A 176 8.02 -6.88 19.22
CA ASP A 176 7.97 -7.59 20.51
C ASP A 176 7.79 -9.11 20.29
N LEU A 177 6.93 -9.51 19.36
CA LEU A 177 6.71 -10.92 19.01
C LEU A 177 7.95 -11.56 18.37
N THR A 178 8.62 -10.84 17.47
CA THR A 178 9.84 -11.32 16.83
C THR A 178 10.95 -11.55 17.85
N ASP A 179 11.13 -10.63 18.78
CA ASP A 179 12.14 -10.74 19.83
C ASP A 179 11.81 -11.91 20.75
N TYR A 180 10.56 -12.06 21.17
CA TYR A 180 10.13 -13.18 21.99
C TYR A 180 10.33 -14.54 21.28
N MET A 181 9.95 -14.66 20.01
CA MET A 181 10.17 -15.89 19.24
C MET A 181 11.66 -16.24 19.14
N ARG A 182 12.52 -15.23 18.98
CA ARG A 182 13.97 -15.41 18.92
C ARG A 182 14.53 -15.90 20.26
N GLU A 183 14.05 -15.35 21.38
CA GLU A 183 14.44 -15.78 22.73
C GLU A 183 14.09 -17.24 23.03
N VAL A 184 12.96 -17.71 22.52
CA VAL A 184 12.54 -19.13 22.65
C VAL A 184 13.15 -20.05 21.58
N GLY A 185 14.11 -19.56 20.81
CA GLY A 185 14.91 -20.35 19.86
C GLY A 185 14.28 -20.58 18.49
N ILE A 186 13.27 -19.80 18.11
CA ILE A 186 12.67 -19.85 16.77
C ILE A 186 13.47 -18.95 15.80
N ARG A 187 13.79 -19.48 14.61
CA ARG A 187 14.42 -18.70 13.55
C ARG A 187 13.36 -17.80 12.90
N VAL A 188 13.36 -16.52 13.27
CA VAL A 188 12.33 -15.56 12.88
C VAL A 188 12.93 -14.28 12.33
N LYS A 189 12.28 -13.68 11.34
CA LYS A 189 12.58 -12.33 10.85
C LYS A 189 11.33 -11.45 10.88
N TYR A 190 11.53 -10.15 11.12
CA TYR A 190 10.51 -9.12 11.00
C TYR A 190 10.68 -8.39 9.68
N LEU A 191 9.59 -8.28 8.91
CA LEU A 191 9.53 -7.49 7.69
C LEU A 191 8.97 -6.10 8.01
N HIS A 192 9.84 -5.09 7.99
CA HIS A 192 9.46 -3.70 8.20
C HIS A 192 8.66 -3.15 7.01
N SER A 193 7.71 -2.26 7.28
CA SER A 193 6.94 -1.57 6.25
C SER A 193 7.77 -0.61 5.39
N ASP A 194 8.91 -0.15 5.92
CA ASP A 194 9.77 0.88 5.31
C ASP A 194 11.02 0.29 4.63
N ILE A 195 11.04 -1.03 4.45
CA ILE A 195 12.14 -1.76 3.81
C ILE A 195 12.14 -1.52 2.30
N ASP A 196 13.31 -1.45 1.69
CA ASP A 196 13.39 -1.31 0.24
C ASP A 196 13.05 -2.63 -0.49
N THR A 197 12.76 -2.53 -1.78
CA THR A 197 12.30 -3.66 -2.59
C THR A 197 13.36 -4.77 -2.70
N LEU A 198 14.64 -4.42 -2.73
CA LEU A 198 15.73 -5.40 -2.85
C LEU A 198 15.89 -6.20 -1.56
N GLU A 199 15.93 -5.51 -0.42
CA GLU A 199 16.03 -6.14 0.89
C GLU A 199 14.81 -7.03 1.18
N ARG A 200 13.61 -6.60 0.76
CA ARG A 200 12.41 -7.42 0.83
C ARG A 200 12.54 -8.71 0.03
N ALA A 201 13.03 -8.62 -1.21
CA ALA A 201 13.26 -9.79 -2.05
C ALA A 201 14.29 -10.75 -1.44
N GLU A 202 15.34 -10.23 -0.78
CA GLU A 202 16.31 -11.04 -0.05
C GLU A 202 15.70 -11.77 1.14
N ILE A 203 14.84 -11.12 1.93
CA ILE A 203 14.16 -11.75 3.06
C ILE A 203 13.26 -12.89 2.59
N ILE A 204 12.49 -12.69 1.52
CA ILE A 204 11.62 -13.73 0.95
C ILE A 204 12.47 -14.89 0.41
N ARG A 205 13.57 -14.59 -0.27
CA ARG A 205 14.52 -15.60 -0.73
C ARG A 205 15.11 -16.41 0.43
N ASP A 206 15.51 -15.75 1.51
CA ASP A 206 16.08 -16.40 2.70
C ASP A 206 15.06 -17.33 3.37
N LEU A 207 13.78 -16.93 3.43
CA LEU A 207 12.69 -17.79 3.92
C LEU A 207 12.58 -19.07 3.08
N ARG A 208 12.62 -18.94 1.76
CA ARG A 208 12.55 -20.08 0.81
C ARG A 208 13.80 -20.96 0.86
N LEU A 209 14.96 -20.38 1.14
CA LEU A 209 16.23 -21.11 1.28
C LEU A 209 16.47 -21.71 2.66
N ASP A 210 15.46 -21.75 3.52
CA ASP A 210 15.54 -22.31 4.87
C ASP A 210 16.54 -21.62 5.80
N VAL A 211 16.79 -20.33 5.61
CA VAL A 211 17.62 -19.52 6.51
C VAL A 211 16.87 -19.23 7.81
N PHE A 212 15.55 -19.05 7.74
CA PHE A 212 14.66 -18.89 8.89
C PHE A 212 13.29 -19.53 8.60
N ASP A 213 12.42 -19.64 9.63
CA ASP A 213 11.18 -20.40 9.56
C ASP A 213 9.92 -19.54 9.63
N VAL A 214 10.01 -18.39 10.32
CA VAL A 214 8.86 -17.54 10.59
C VAL A 214 9.11 -16.13 10.08
N LEU A 215 8.18 -15.61 9.30
CA LEU A 215 8.14 -14.21 8.87
C LEU A 215 7.03 -13.49 9.62
N VAL A 216 7.37 -12.42 10.34
CA VAL A 216 6.43 -11.58 11.07
C VAL A 216 6.35 -10.21 10.42
N GLY A 217 5.17 -9.64 10.30
CA GLY A 217 5.02 -8.26 9.80
C GLY A 217 3.59 -7.75 9.84
N ILE A 218 3.39 -6.56 9.29
CA ILE A 218 2.09 -5.90 9.16
C ILE A 218 1.66 -5.98 7.71
N ASN A 219 0.42 -6.38 7.45
CA ASN A 219 -0.16 -6.42 6.09
C ASN A 219 0.70 -7.15 5.05
N LEU A 220 1.35 -8.23 5.44
CA LEU A 220 2.29 -8.98 4.60
C LEU A 220 1.64 -9.56 3.34
N LEU A 221 0.35 -9.89 3.40
CA LEU A 221 -0.37 -10.61 2.36
C LEU A 221 -1.01 -9.70 1.30
N ARG A 222 -1.09 -8.39 1.54
CA ARG A 222 -1.68 -7.43 0.59
C ARG A 222 -0.95 -7.30 -0.74
N GLU A 223 0.25 -7.83 -0.84
CA GLU A 223 1.12 -7.60 -1.99
C GLU A 223 1.36 -8.85 -2.83
N GLY A 224 0.44 -9.81 -2.79
CA GLY A 224 0.49 -11.00 -3.65
C GLY A 224 1.76 -11.83 -3.46
N LEU A 225 2.14 -12.13 -2.23
CA LEU A 225 3.25 -13.02 -1.93
C LEU A 225 2.86 -14.45 -2.31
N ASP A 226 3.45 -14.95 -3.38
CA ASP A 226 3.36 -16.36 -3.75
C ASP A 226 4.55 -17.12 -3.16
N ILE A 227 4.36 -17.68 -1.97
CA ILE A 227 5.36 -18.46 -1.24
C ILE A 227 4.76 -19.83 -0.93
N PRO A 228 4.90 -20.81 -1.83
CA PRO A 228 4.28 -22.12 -1.66
C PRO A 228 4.82 -22.90 -0.45
N GLU A 229 5.94 -22.50 0.12
CA GLU A 229 6.53 -23.10 1.31
C GLU A 229 5.79 -22.73 2.61
N ILE A 230 4.92 -21.71 2.60
CA ILE A 230 4.11 -21.31 3.75
C ILE A 230 2.90 -22.24 3.85
N THR A 231 2.76 -22.88 4.99
CA THR A 231 1.64 -23.78 5.30
C THR A 231 0.72 -23.24 6.40
N LEU A 232 1.18 -22.26 7.15
CA LEU A 232 0.40 -21.59 8.19
C LEU A 232 0.50 -20.07 8.04
N VAL A 233 -0.66 -19.42 7.98
CA VAL A 233 -0.81 -17.98 8.10
C VAL A 233 -1.54 -17.69 9.40
N ALA A 234 -0.92 -16.95 10.30
CA ALA A 234 -1.52 -16.55 11.57
C ALA A 234 -1.84 -15.04 11.56
N ILE A 235 -3.10 -14.71 11.81
CA ILE A 235 -3.56 -13.33 11.91
C ILE A 235 -3.90 -13.04 13.37
N LEU A 236 -3.05 -12.25 14.04
CA LEU A 236 -3.26 -11.91 15.44
C LEU A 236 -4.22 -10.73 15.61
N ASP A 237 -5.01 -10.74 16.69
CA ASP A 237 -6.02 -9.73 16.97
C ASP A 237 -6.98 -9.48 15.77
N ALA A 238 -7.43 -10.54 15.13
CA ALA A 238 -8.27 -10.48 13.94
C ALA A 238 -9.65 -9.83 14.20
N ASP A 239 -10.09 -9.80 15.47
CA ASP A 239 -11.31 -9.16 15.93
C ASP A 239 -11.23 -7.62 15.97
N LYS A 240 -10.04 -7.05 15.88
CA LYS A 240 -9.84 -5.61 15.93
C LYS A 240 -9.83 -5.02 14.53
N GLU A 241 -10.87 -4.28 14.20
CA GLU A 241 -10.93 -3.45 13.00
C GLU A 241 -10.23 -2.10 13.23
N GLY A 242 -9.63 -1.53 12.18
CA GLY A 242 -8.97 -0.24 12.22
C GLY A 242 -8.50 0.22 10.86
N PHE A 243 -7.75 1.33 10.83
CA PHE A 243 -7.23 1.92 9.60
C PHE A 243 -6.41 0.92 8.75
N LEU A 244 -5.69 0.00 9.38
CA LEU A 244 -4.85 -1.01 8.73
C LEU A 244 -5.58 -2.33 8.47
N ARG A 245 -6.79 -2.52 8.99
CA ARG A 245 -7.54 -3.77 8.93
C ARG A 245 -9.02 -3.49 8.73
N SER A 246 -9.52 -3.73 7.55
CA SER A 246 -10.94 -3.76 7.24
C SER A 246 -11.39 -5.21 7.05
N HIS A 247 -12.70 -5.45 7.07
CA HIS A 247 -13.28 -6.74 6.73
C HIS A 247 -12.76 -7.27 5.39
N THR A 248 -12.71 -6.41 4.37
CA THR A 248 -12.19 -6.74 3.04
C THR A 248 -10.71 -7.14 3.07
N SER A 249 -9.87 -6.45 3.88
CA SER A 249 -8.46 -6.79 3.96
C SER A 249 -8.20 -8.11 4.67
N LEU A 250 -9.03 -8.48 5.67
CA LEU A 250 -8.93 -9.79 6.32
C LEU A 250 -9.31 -10.93 5.37
N ILE A 251 -10.31 -10.73 4.50
CA ILE A 251 -10.67 -11.71 3.46
C ILE A 251 -9.53 -11.90 2.47
N GLN A 252 -8.82 -10.84 2.12
CA GLN A 252 -7.67 -10.91 1.20
C GLN A 252 -6.43 -11.56 1.85
N ASP A 253 -6.33 -11.52 3.18
CA ASP A 253 -5.25 -12.15 3.94
C ASP A 253 -5.47 -13.67 4.09
N CYS A 254 -6.66 -14.18 3.84
CA CYS A 254 -7.01 -15.61 3.80
C CYS A 254 -6.94 -16.18 2.39
#